data_371f1e2670cb9ba28dc7e8acc5b4d673
#
_entry.id   371f1e2670cb9ba28dc7e8acc5b4d673
#
_cell.length_a   1.000
_cell.length_b   1.000
_cell.length_c   1.000
_cell.angle_alpha   90.00
_cell.angle_beta   90.00
_cell.angle_gamma   90.00
#
_symmetry.space_group_name_H-M   'P 1'
#
loop_
_entity.id
_entity.type
_entity.pdbx_description
1 polymer ?
#
loop_
_entity_poly.entity_id
_entity_poly.type
_entity_poly.pdbx_seq_one_letter_code
_entity_poly.pdbx_strand_id
1 'polypeptide(L)'
;MKKYDVVALGELLIDFTENGKSAQGNPLFEANPGGAPCNVLAMLTKLGHKTAFIGKVGEDFFGKQLRDAITEVRIDASGLCTDKEIHTTLAMVHTYPDGDRDFSFYRNPGADMMLNKEEICEELIKETKIFHF
;
A
#
# COMPACT_ATOMS: atom_id res chain seq x y z
N MET A 1 25.66 11.16 -6.61
CA MET A 1 24.71 11.34 -5.47
C MET A 1 23.44 10.56 -5.77
N LYS A 2 22.91 9.85 -4.81
CA LYS A 2 21.66 9.07 -4.98
C LYS A 2 20.45 9.97 -4.93
N LYS A 3 19.48 9.72 -5.82
CA LYS A 3 18.23 10.51 -5.91
C LYS A 3 17.31 10.29 -4.73
N TYR A 4 17.26 9.05 -4.21
CA TYR A 4 16.38 8.65 -3.11
C TYR A 4 17.17 8.25 -1.87
N ASP A 5 16.62 8.53 -0.70
CA ASP A 5 17.17 8.04 0.55
C ASP A 5 16.74 6.58 0.77
N VAL A 6 15.44 6.28 0.54
CA VAL A 6 14.89 4.93 0.68
C VAL A 6 13.94 4.62 -0.47
N VAL A 7 14.10 3.47 -1.08
CA VAL A 7 13.13 2.86 -1.99
C VAL A 7 12.66 1.56 -1.36
N ALA A 8 11.35 1.34 -1.27
CA ALA A 8 10.79 0.10 -0.75
C ALA A 8 10.03 -0.67 -1.83
N LEU A 9 10.12 -1.99 -1.76
CA LEU A 9 9.34 -2.93 -2.56
C LEU A 9 8.48 -3.78 -1.63
N GLY A 10 7.21 -3.91 -1.94
CA GLY A 10 6.32 -4.80 -1.19
C GLY A 10 4.84 -4.54 -1.46
N GLU A 11 4.02 -4.85 -0.46
CA GLU A 11 2.58 -4.70 -0.57
C GLU A 11 2.11 -3.26 -0.35
N LEU A 12 1.06 -2.93 -1.07
CA LEU A 12 0.23 -1.74 -0.86
C LEU A 12 -1.22 -2.19 -1.00
N LEU A 13 -2.01 -1.99 0.03
CA LEU A 13 -3.34 -2.57 0.16
C LEU A 13 -4.30 -1.64 0.92
N ILE A 14 -5.56 -2.01 0.97
CA ILE A 14 -6.56 -1.32 1.78
C ILE A 14 -6.84 -2.13 3.04
N ASP A 15 -6.68 -1.49 4.19
CA ASP A 15 -7.15 -2.00 5.48
C ASP A 15 -8.56 -1.48 5.75
N PHE A 16 -9.55 -2.36 5.73
CA PHE A 16 -10.90 -2.05 6.17
C PHE A 16 -10.99 -2.22 7.68
N THR A 17 -11.05 -1.11 8.39
CA THR A 17 -11.18 -1.10 9.85
C THR A 17 -12.63 -0.83 10.24
N GLU A 18 -13.20 -1.67 11.10
CA GLU A 18 -14.56 -1.50 11.60
C GLU A 18 -14.68 -0.18 12.38
N ASN A 19 -15.66 0.64 12.02
CA ASN A 19 -15.89 1.98 12.58
C ASN A 19 -17.37 2.18 12.91
N GLY A 20 -17.84 1.49 13.95
CA GLY A 20 -19.21 1.61 14.43
C GLY A 20 -20.25 0.91 13.54
N LYS A 21 -21.49 1.39 13.66
CA LYS A 21 -22.64 0.83 12.94
C LYS A 21 -23.45 1.95 12.29
N SER A 22 -24.09 1.61 11.16
CA SER A 22 -25.05 2.48 10.50
C SER A 22 -26.35 2.61 11.31
N ALA A 23 -27.22 3.53 10.90
CA ALA A 23 -28.57 3.68 11.49
C ALA A 23 -29.42 2.39 11.39
N GLN A 24 -29.13 1.53 10.40
CA GLN A 24 -29.79 0.23 10.24
C GLN A 24 -29.14 -0.91 11.05
N GLY A 25 -28.08 -0.62 11.80
CA GLY A 25 -27.37 -1.61 12.62
C GLY A 25 -26.30 -2.41 11.87
N ASN A 26 -26.00 -2.07 10.62
CA ASN A 26 -24.94 -2.73 9.84
C ASN A 26 -23.56 -2.20 10.24
N PRO A 27 -22.52 -3.05 10.28
CA PRO A 27 -21.16 -2.57 10.54
C PRO A 27 -20.69 -1.63 9.43
N LEU A 28 -20.00 -0.56 9.85
CA LEU A 28 -19.37 0.37 8.94
C LEU A 28 -17.86 0.11 8.95
N PHE A 29 -17.22 0.27 7.79
CA PHE A 29 -15.79 0.09 7.64
C PHE A 29 -15.15 1.32 7.01
N GLU A 30 -14.01 1.72 7.54
CA GLU A 30 -13.17 2.75 6.99
C GLU A 30 -12.08 2.12 6.14
N ALA A 31 -11.97 2.58 4.88
CA ALA A 31 -10.98 2.07 3.92
C ALA A 31 -9.67 2.86 4.07
N ASN A 32 -8.72 2.30 4.80
CA ASN A 32 -7.44 2.94 5.08
C ASN A 32 -6.34 2.45 4.13
N PRO A 33 -5.55 3.33 3.51
CA PRO A 33 -4.32 2.94 2.85
C PRO A 33 -3.38 2.25 3.86
N GLY A 34 -2.88 1.08 3.50
CA GLY A 34 -2.03 0.26 4.37
C GLY A 34 -0.94 -0.46 3.59
N GLY A 35 -0.19 -1.28 4.31
CA GLY A 35 0.98 -1.99 3.84
C GLY A 35 2.24 -1.51 4.56
N ALA A 36 2.98 -2.45 5.15
CA ALA A 36 4.13 -2.12 5.98
C ALA A 36 5.19 -1.27 5.27
N PRO A 37 5.59 -1.57 4.01
CA PRO A 37 6.61 -0.76 3.32
C PRO A 37 6.20 0.69 3.14
N CYS A 38 4.97 0.95 2.72
CA CYS A 38 4.49 2.31 2.50
C CYS A 38 4.28 3.09 3.79
N ASN A 39 3.95 2.44 4.89
CA ASN A 39 3.89 3.09 6.20
C ASN A 39 5.26 3.62 6.62
N VAL A 40 6.32 2.84 6.41
CA VAL A 40 7.71 3.29 6.64
C VAL A 40 8.06 4.47 5.74
N LEU A 41 7.78 4.36 4.43
CA LEU A 41 8.08 5.44 3.48
C LEU A 41 7.32 6.72 3.80
N ALA A 42 6.05 6.63 4.19
CA ALA A 42 5.24 7.80 4.55
C ALA A 42 5.84 8.54 5.74
N MET A 43 6.29 7.82 6.76
CA MET A 43 6.96 8.43 7.92
C MET A 43 8.28 9.08 7.51
N LEU A 44 9.12 8.40 6.74
CA LEU A 44 10.40 8.94 6.27
C LEU A 44 10.19 10.19 5.41
N THR A 45 9.19 10.21 4.55
CA THR A 45 8.87 11.39 3.74
C THR A 45 8.43 12.57 4.60
N LYS A 46 7.64 12.33 5.64
CA LYS A 46 7.27 13.36 6.62
C LYS A 46 8.48 13.93 7.37
N LEU A 47 9.51 13.12 7.55
CA LEU A 47 10.79 13.54 8.16
C LEU A 47 11.72 14.24 7.16
N GLY A 48 11.30 14.46 5.92
CA GLY A 48 12.04 15.19 4.89
C GLY A 48 12.93 14.34 4.00
N HIS A 49 12.82 13.01 4.07
CA HIS A 49 13.57 12.11 3.20
C HIS A 49 12.88 11.91 1.85
N LYS A 50 13.68 11.67 0.80
CA LYS A 50 13.18 11.35 -0.54
C LYS A 50 12.95 9.85 -0.66
N THR A 51 11.71 9.47 -0.97
CA THR A 51 11.29 8.07 -1.01
C THR A 51 10.60 7.70 -2.32
N ALA A 52 10.66 6.42 -2.68
CA ALA A 52 9.91 5.85 -3.79
C ALA A 52 9.42 4.44 -3.44
N PHE A 53 8.35 4.02 -4.10
CA PHE A 53 7.73 2.72 -3.87
C PHE A 53 7.68 1.89 -5.15
N ILE A 54 7.97 0.60 -5.01
CA ILE A 54 7.85 -0.41 -6.06
C ILE A 54 6.80 -1.43 -5.60
N GLY A 55 5.75 -1.61 -6.39
CA GLY A 55 4.68 -2.54 -6.07
C GLY A 55 3.63 -2.60 -7.16
N LYS A 56 2.50 -3.23 -6.85
CA LYS A 56 1.40 -3.39 -7.81
C LYS A 56 0.05 -3.34 -7.12
N VAL A 57 -0.88 -2.62 -7.72
CA VAL A 57 -2.28 -2.52 -7.30
C VAL A 57 -3.18 -2.85 -8.50
N GLY A 58 -4.46 -3.11 -8.25
CA GLY A 58 -5.43 -3.35 -9.32
C GLY A 58 -5.84 -2.08 -10.06
N GLU A 59 -6.32 -2.25 -11.30
CA GLU A 59 -7.01 -1.19 -12.06
C GLU A 59 -8.45 -1.06 -11.55
N ASP A 60 -8.60 -0.63 -10.30
CA ASP A 60 -9.87 -0.52 -9.61
C ASP A 60 -9.93 0.74 -8.72
N PHE A 61 -11.08 0.94 -8.09
CA PHE A 61 -11.29 2.09 -7.20
C PHE A 61 -10.22 2.19 -6.10
N PHE A 62 -9.89 1.06 -5.49
CA PHE A 62 -8.92 1.01 -4.39
C PHE A 62 -7.48 1.19 -4.87
N GLY A 63 -7.15 0.67 -6.05
CA GLY A 63 -5.84 0.91 -6.67
C GLY A 63 -5.61 2.39 -6.94
N LYS A 64 -6.64 3.09 -7.44
CA LYS A 64 -6.59 4.55 -7.61
C LYS A 64 -6.44 5.27 -6.27
N GLN A 65 -7.24 4.91 -5.26
CA GLN A 65 -7.16 5.50 -3.92
C GLN A 65 -5.76 5.38 -3.33
N LEU A 66 -5.13 4.21 -3.48
CA LEU A 66 -3.78 3.94 -2.97
C LEU A 66 -2.72 4.76 -3.70
N ARG A 67 -2.81 4.84 -5.04
CA ARG A 67 -1.90 5.66 -5.84
C ARG A 67 -2.00 7.14 -5.44
N ASP A 68 -3.21 7.64 -5.30
CA ASP A 68 -3.45 9.02 -4.89
C ASP A 68 -2.88 9.27 -3.47
N ALA A 69 -3.10 8.33 -2.55
CA ALA A 69 -2.63 8.46 -1.17
C ALA A 69 -1.11 8.54 -1.05
N ILE A 70 -0.35 7.67 -1.74
CA ILE A 70 1.12 7.71 -1.68
C ILE A 70 1.67 8.94 -2.39
N THR A 71 1.03 9.39 -3.46
CA THR A 71 1.41 10.61 -4.18
C THR A 71 1.18 11.85 -3.33
N GLU A 72 0.07 11.92 -2.61
CA GLU A 72 -0.27 13.04 -1.72
C GLU A 72 0.76 13.21 -0.61
N VAL A 73 1.26 12.13 -0.05
CA VAL A 73 2.35 12.19 0.96
C VAL A 73 3.75 12.32 0.33
N ARG A 74 3.84 12.49 -1.00
CA ARG A 74 5.08 12.72 -1.77
C ARG A 74 6.03 11.52 -1.84
N ILE A 75 5.50 10.32 -1.77
CA ILE A 75 6.24 9.12 -2.17
C ILE A 75 6.22 9.06 -3.70
N ASP A 76 7.36 8.88 -4.34
CA ASP A 76 7.42 8.69 -5.79
C ASP A 76 6.78 7.36 -6.16
N ALA A 77 5.68 7.44 -6.93
CA ALA A 77 4.88 6.30 -7.36
C ALA A 77 5.25 5.77 -8.75
N SER A 78 6.37 6.21 -9.33
CA SER A 78 6.78 5.79 -10.68
C SER A 78 7.06 4.29 -10.79
N GLY A 79 7.34 3.61 -9.68
CA GLY A 79 7.50 2.16 -9.60
C GLY A 79 6.22 1.38 -9.27
N LEU A 80 5.09 2.07 -9.11
CA LEU A 80 3.81 1.43 -8.83
C LEU A 80 3.12 1.02 -10.13
N CYS A 81 2.99 -0.29 -10.33
CA CYS A 81 2.31 -0.88 -11.49
C CYS A 81 0.82 -1.11 -11.23
N THR A 82 0.08 -1.28 -12.30
CA THR A 82 -1.37 -1.55 -12.25
C THR A 82 -1.68 -2.86 -12.96
N ASP A 83 -2.46 -3.73 -12.32
CA ASP A 83 -2.97 -4.97 -12.89
C ASP A 83 -4.37 -4.75 -13.42
N LYS A 84 -4.63 -5.15 -14.68
CA LYS A 84 -5.92 -4.96 -15.33
C LYS A 84 -6.94 -6.03 -14.97
N GLU A 85 -6.49 -7.18 -14.49
CA GLU A 85 -7.34 -8.35 -14.25
C GLU A 85 -7.46 -8.68 -12.77
N ILE A 86 -6.39 -8.48 -12.01
CA ILE A 86 -6.33 -8.87 -10.60
C ILE A 86 -6.58 -7.64 -9.72
N HIS A 87 -7.51 -7.78 -8.80
CA HIS A 87 -7.93 -6.68 -7.92
C HIS A 87 -6.88 -6.33 -6.86
N THR A 88 -6.94 -5.08 -6.41
CA THR A 88 -6.19 -4.61 -5.25
C THR A 88 -6.47 -5.49 -4.03
N THR A 89 -5.42 -5.84 -3.29
CA THR A 89 -5.54 -6.60 -2.05
C THR A 89 -6.31 -5.81 -0.99
N LEU A 90 -7.25 -6.47 -0.34
CA LEU A 90 -8.02 -5.93 0.77
C LEU A 90 -7.74 -6.75 2.03
N ALA A 91 -7.66 -6.08 3.18
CA ALA A 91 -7.62 -6.70 4.49
C ALA A 91 -8.79 -6.20 5.32
N MET A 92 -9.57 -7.11 5.89
CA MET A 92 -10.61 -6.78 6.86
C MET A 92 -10.01 -6.89 8.26
N VAL A 93 -10.07 -5.83 9.03
CA VAL A 93 -9.52 -5.77 10.39
C VAL A 93 -10.66 -5.66 11.39
N HIS A 94 -10.80 -6.68 12.22
CA HIS A 94 -11.72 -6.69 13.34
C HIS A 94 -10.94 -6.52 14.65
N THR A 95 -11.37 -5.57 15.48
CA THR A 95 -10.77 -5.33 16.80
C THR A 95 -11.73 -5.80 17.87
N TYR A 96 -11.27 -6.70 18.73
CA TYR A 96 -12.03 -7.19 19.87
C TYR A 96 -12.01 -6.21 21.05
N PRO A 97 -12.98 -6.32 22.00
CA PRO A 97 -13.04 -5.42 23.17
C PRO A 97 -11.79 -5.44 24.06
N ASP A 98 -11.04 -6.52 24.05
CA ASP A 98 -9.78 -6.67 24.78
C ASP A 98 -8.57 -6.02 24.09
N GLY A 99 -8.80 -5.47 22.86
CA GLY A 99 -7.77 -4.82 22.05
C GLY A 99 -7.05 -5.78 21.09
N ASP A 100 -7.38 -7.05 21.12
CA ASP A 100 -6.86 -8.01 20.15
C ASP A 100 -7.46 -7.78 18.75
N ARG A 101 -6.76 -8.26 17.71
CA ARG A 101 -7.14 -8.03 16.31
C ARG A 101 -7.19 -9.33 15.54
N ASP A 102 -8.16 -9.40 14.65
CA ASP A 102 -8.28 -10.49 13.67
C ASP A 102 -8.26 -9.90 12.27
N PHE A 103 -7.63 -10.63 11.34
CA PHE A 103 -7.44 -10.20 9.94
C PHE A 103 -8.01 -11.23 8.99
N SER A 104 -8.78 -10.76 8.01
CA SER A 104 -9.17 -11.55 6.85
C SER A 104 -8.64 -10.90 5.58
N PHE A 105 -7.78 -11.60 4.85
CA PHE A 105 -7.18 -11.09 3.62
C PHE A 105 -7.95 -11.57 2.39
N TYR A 106 -8.26 -10.64 1.50
CA TYR A 106 -8.83 -10.89 0.18
C TYR A 106 -7.72 -10.72 -0.86
N ARG A 107 -6.91 -11.79 -1.03
CA ARG A 107 -5.74 -11.82 -1.91
C ARG A 107 -5.47 -13.24 -2.47
N ASN A 108 -6.43 -13.79 -3.23
CA ASN A 108 -6.34 -15.13 -3.83
C ASN A 108 -6.40 -15.12 -5.38
N PRO A 109 -5.44 -14.53 -6.10
CA PRO A 109 -4.38 -13.62 -5.66
C PRO A 109 -4.87 -12.18 -5.53
N GLY A 110 -4.07 -11.33 -4.83
CA GLY A 110 -4.17 -9.89 -4.90
C GLY A 110 -3.16 -9.33 -5.90
N ALA A 111 -3.40 -8.12 -6.41
CA ALA A 111 -2.52 -7.51 -7.40
C ALA A 111 -1.06 -7.37 -6.91
N ASP A 112 -0.86 -7.14 -5.61
CA ASP A 112 0.46 -7.03 -5.00
C ASP A 112 1.30 -8.32 -5.10
N MET A 113 0.65 -9.48 -5.27
CA MET A 113 1.31 -10.77 -5.49
C MET A 113 1.70 -11.01 -6.96
N MET A 114 1.23 -10.17 -7.87
CA MET A 114 1.38 -10.35 -9.31
C MET A 114 2.49 -9.49 -9.91
N LEU A 115 3.24 -8.76 -9.08
CA LEU A 115 4.41 -8.02 -9.54
C LEU A 115 5.45 -9.00 -10.08
N ASN A 116 5.82 -8.84 -11.34
CA ASN A 116 6.83 -9.67 -11.97
C ASN A 116 8.13 -8.91 -12.19
N LYS A 117 9.19 -9.66 -12.50
CA LYS A 117 10.55 -9.13 -12.64
C LYS A 117 10.64 -8.01 -13.68
N GLU A 118 9.93 -8.13 -14.78
CA GLU A 118 9.98 -7.18 -15.90
C GLU A 118 9.30 -5.84 -15.54
N GLU A 119 8.45 -5.82 -14.54
CA GLU A 119 7.76 -4.63 -14.05
C GLU A 119 8.56 -3.85 -12.99
N ILE A 120 9.64 -4.44 -12.47
CA ILE A 120 10.48 -3.80 -11.45
C ILE A 120 11.30 -2.69 -12.10
N CYS A 121 11.11 -1.48 -11.60
CA CYS A 121 11.90 -0.32 -12.02
C CYS A 121 13.30 -0.36 -11.39
N GLU A 122 14.25 -1.00 -12.06
CA GLU A 122 15.64 -1.12 -11.59
C GLU A 122 16.32 0.22 -11.35
N GLU A 123 15.91 1.26 -12.10
CA GLU A 123 16.48 2.60 -11.95
C GLU A 123 16.23 3.18 -10.57
N LEU A 124 15.05 2.95 -10.00
CA LEU A 124 14.74 3.35 -8.62
C LEU A 124 15.70 2.66 -7.63
N ILE A 125 16.00 1.38 -7.85
CA ILE A 125 16.90 0.61 -6.99
C ILE A 125 18.33 1.12 -7.12
N LYS A 126 18.78 1.44 -8.33
CA LYS A 126 20.12 1.99 -8.58
C LYS A 126 20.29 3.37 -7.95
N GLU A 127 19.23 4.17 -7.92
CA GLU A 127 19.25 5.56 -7.46
C GLU A 127 18.90 5.75 -5.97
N THR A 128 18.87 4.68 -5.18
CA THR A 128 18.60 4.76 -3.73
C THR A 128 19.83 4.50 -2.87
N LYS A 129 19.87 5.10 -1.69
CA LYS A 129 20.87 4.78 -0.65
C LYS A 129 20.52 3.47 0.06
N ILE A 130 19.24 3.26 0.35
CA ILE A 130 18.71 2.08 1.06
C ILE A 130 17.60 1.48 0.23
N PHE A 131 17.69 0.19 -0.04
CA PHE A 131 16.61 -0.60 -0.64
C PHE A 131 16.01 -1.50 0.43
N HIS A 132 14.72 -1.28 0.71
CA HIS A 132 13.96 -2.00 1.74
C HIS A 132 12.95 -2.95 1.09
N PHE A 133 12.95 -4.20 1.55
CA PHE A 133 12.02 -5.22 1.06
C PHE A 133 11.72 -6.28 2.12
#